data_f12909158edda8b1a61fa43c0541ac4d
#
_entry.id   f12909158edda8b1a61fa43c0541ac4d
#
_cell.length_a   1.000
_cell.length_b   1.000
_cell.length_c   1.000
_cell.angle_alpha   90.00
_cell.angle_beta   90.00
_cell.angle_gamma   90.00
#
_symmetry.space_group_name_H-M   'P 1'
#
loop_
_entity.id
_entity.type
_entity.pdbx_description
1 polymer ?
#
loop_
_entity_poly.entity_id
_entity_poly.type
_entity_poly.pdbx_seq_one_letter_code
_entity_poly.pdbx_strand_id
1 'polypeptide(L)'
;MKLHILNDLHIEFEDFAPPAIDADAVILAGDIGVGLEGLRWAEERFPDRPVIYVPGNHEFYHHDLTLIEELKAQAPEHIHVVNDDRVDIDGVRFLGSILWTDFALFGEGERFYAMKTARKWMTDFSIIRNEGRKFTPRDAARLHTASRDWLAAMLAEPFDGKTVVVTHHAPSSQSVHPRYANDLLTPAFASNLENLMDRDQPALWFHGHMHESYDYEIYGTRVVCNPRGYAPDALNPDFRPDWVLEV
;
A
#
# COMPACT_ATOMS: atom_id res chain seq x y z
N MET A 1 -5.58 -20.10 -0.56
CA MET A 1 -5.66 -19.19 -1.73
C MET A 1 -4.27 -18.76 -2.12
N LYS A 2 -3.91 -18.84 -3.41
CA LYS A 2 -2.62 -18.38 -3.97
C LYS A 2 -2.74 -16.93 -4.41
N LEU A 3 -1.93 -16.04 -3.86
CA LEU A 3 -1.94 -14.61 -4.13
C LEU A 3 -0.65 -14.19 -4.87
N HIS A 4 -0.76 -13.72 -6.11
CA HIS A 4 0.35 -13.07 -6.80
C HIS A 4 0.48 -11.63 -6.31
N ILE A 5 1.62 -11.27 -5.75
CA ILE A 5 1.81 -9.98 -5.07
C ILE A 5 2.78 -9.07 -5.83
N LEU A 6 2.33 -7.85 -6.12
CA LEU A 6 3.08 -6.81 -6.83
C LEU A 6 2.82 -5.44 -6.21
N ASN A 7 3.83 -4.59 -6.15
CA ASN A 7 3.72 -3.20 -5.71
C ASN A 7 4.85 -2.34 -6.27
N ASP A 8 4.69 -1.03 -6.24
CA ASP A 8 5.68 -0.03 -6.67
C ASP A 8 6.24 -0.37 -8.07
N LEU A 9 5.33 -0.66 -9.02
CA LEU A 9 5.71 -1.01 -10.40
C LEU A 9 6.16 0.21 -11.20
N HIS A 10 5.58 1.38 -10.90
CA HIS A 10 5.92 2.66 -11.51
C HIS A 10 5.99 2.59 -13.05
N ILE A 11 4.88 2.09 -13.65
CA ILE A 11 4.79 1.92 -15.10
C ILE A 11 4.88 3.24 -15.87
N GLU A 12 4.69 4.38 -15.20
CA GLU A 12 4.90 5.71 -15.76
C GLU A 12 6.35 5.97 -16.18
N PHE A 13 7.32 5.19 -15.68
CA PHE A 13 8.72 5.28 -16.10
C PHE A 13 9.08 4.22 -17.14
N GLU A 14 8.61 2.99 -16.94
CA GLU A 14 8.85 1.89 -17.87
C GLU A 14 7.79 0.80 -17.67
N ASP A 15 7.15 0.39 -18.77
CA ASP A 15 6.14 -0.68 -18.74
C ASP A 15 6.70 -1.96 -18.09
N PHE A 16 5.79 -2.72 -17.50
CA PHE A 16 6.09 -3.99 -16.86
C PHE A 16 5.14 -5.08 -17.36
N ALA A 17 5.72 -6.19 -17.82
CA ALA A 17 4.97 -7.39 -18.19
C ALA A 17 5.16 -8.47 -17.12
N PRO A 18 4.16 -8.71 -16.26
CA PRO A 18 4.26 -9.76 -15.26
C PRO A 18 4.32 -11.15 -15.93
N PRO A 19 5.07 -12.11 -15.36
CA PRO A 19 5.07 -13.47 -15.87
C PRO A 19 3.69 -14.13 -15.71
N ALA A 20 3.38 -15.08 -16.58
CA ALA A 20 2.19 -15.91 -16.41
C ALA A 20 2.38 -16.87 -15.24
N ILE A 21 1.52 -16.76 -14.22
CA ILE A 21 1.60 -17.56 -12.99
C ILE A 21 0.25 -18.15 -12.65
N ASP A 22 0.29 -19.33 -12.03
CA ASP A 22 -0.87 -19.97 -11.41
C ASP A 22 -1.14 -19.30 -10.05
N ALA A 23 -2.09 -18.37 -10.02
CA ALA A 23 -2.56 -17.69 -8.83
C ALA A 23 -4.06 -17.48 -8.89
N ASP A 24 -4.73 -17.55 -7.73
CA ASP A 24 -6.18 -17.40 -7.62
C ASP A 24 -6.59 -15.93 -7.68
N ALA A 25 -5.75 -15.02 -7.16
CA ALA A 25 -5.96 -13.58 -7.21
C ALA A 25 -4.62 -12.82 -7.32
N VAL A 26 -4.69 -11.55 -7.71
CA VAL A 26 -3.55 -10.63 -7.74
C VAL A 26 -3.75 -9.54 -6.70
N ILE A 27 -2.68 -9.19 -5.99
CA ILE A 27 -2.65 -8.06 -5.05
C ILE A 27 -1.73 -6.98 -5.60
N LEU A 28 -2.26 -5.78 -5.76
CA LEU A 28 -1.52 -4.59 -6.15
C LEU A 28 -1.52 -3.61 -4.96
N ALA A 29 -0.37 -3.45 -4.31
CA ALA A 29 -0.25 -2.61 -3.11
C ALA A 29 0.31 -1.21 -3.40
N GLY A 30 -0.24 -0.55 -4.42
CA GLY A 30 -0.01 0.84 -4.75
C GLY A 30 1.22 1.12 -5.61
N ASP A 31 1.27 2.36 -6.09
CA ASP A 31 2.30 2.88 -6.98
C ASP A 31 2.48 2.02 -8.23
N ILE A 32 1.36 1.64 -8.84
CA ILE A 32 1.34 0.91 -10.11
C ILE A 32 1.59 1.88 -11.26
N GLY A 33 0.91 3.04 -11.25
CA GLY A 33 1.08 4.10 -12.23
C GLY A 33 0.29 5.35 -11.86
N VAL A 34 0.47 6.44 -12.59
CA VAL A 34 -0.18 7.73 -12.29
C VAL A 34 -1.63 7.74 -12.79
N GLY A 35 -2.53 8.30 -11.99
CA GLY A 35 -3.93 8.47 -12.35
C GLY A 35 -4.64 7.13 -12.58
N LEU A 36 -5.19 6.96 -13.77
CA LEU A 36 -5.88 5.73 -14.19
C LEU A 36 -4.97 4.73 -14.93
N GLU A 37 -3.70 5.04 -15.10
CA GLU A 37 -2.78 4.19 -15.88
C GLU A 37 -2.63 2.81 -15.24
N GLY A 38 -2.45 2.75 -13.91
CA GLY A 38 -2.33 1.51 -13.17
C GLY A 38 -3.58 0.63 -13.26
N LEU A 39 -4.78 1.24 -13.24
CA LEU A 39 -6.04 0.51 -13.40
C LEU A 39 -6.16 -0.11 -14.81
N ARG A 40 -5.85 0.65 -15.86
CA ARG A 40 -5.89 0.17 -17.25
C ARG A 40 -4.85 -0.93 -17.48
N TRP A 41 -3.67 -0.75 -16.94
CA TRP A 41 -2.62 -1.77 -16.96
C TRP A 41 -3.08 -3.07 -16.28
N ALA A 42 -3.70 -2.98 -15.10
CA ALA A 42 -4.19 -4.14 -14.38
C ALA A 42 -5.30 -4.88 -15.15
N GLU A 43 -6.23 -4.15 -15.77
CA GLU A 43 -7.29 -4.71 -16.64
C GLU A 43 -6.70 -5.46 -17.84
N GLU A 44 -5.66 -4.91 -18.48
CA GLU A 44 -5.01 -5.56 -19.62
C GLU A 44 -4.20 -6.80 -19.22
N ARG A 45 -3.49 -6.73 -18.09
CA ARG A 45 -2.56 -7.80 -17.66
C ARG A 45 -3.24 -8.95 -16.92
N PHE A 46 -4.39 -8.73 -16.28
CA PHE A 46 -5.09 -9.71 -15.45
C PHE A 46 -6.59 -9.80 -15.77
N PRO A 47 -6.98 -10.06 -17.02
CA PRO A 47 -8.40 -10.02 -17.45
C PRO A 47 -9.25 -11.13 -16.84
N ASP A 48 -8.64 -12.25 -16.39
CA ASP A 48 -9.33 -13.49 -16.08
C ASP A 48 -9.36 -13.85 -14.58
N ARG A 49 -8.92 -12.94 -13.70
CA ARG A 49 -8.84 -13.23 -12.26
C ARG A 49 -9.10 -12.01 -11.39
N PRO A 50 -9.55 -12.19 -10.14
CA PRO A 50 -9.73 -11.10 -9.21
C PRO A 50 -8.43 -10.33 -8.95
N VAL A 51 -8.52 -9.00 -8.92
CA VAL A 51 -7.42 -8.11 -8.56
C VAL A 51 -7.87 -7.26 -7.37
N ILE A 52 -7.11 -7.28 -6.29
CA ILE A 52 -7.25 -6.34 -5.17
C ILE A 52 -6.26 -5.21 -5.42
N TYR A 53 -6.77 -4.01 -5.69
CA TYR A 53 -5.95 -2.85 -6.02
C TYR A 53 -6.09 -1.78 -4.92
N VAL A 54 -5.07 -1.61 -4.12
CA VAL A 54 -4.89 -0.47 -3.21
C VAL A 54 -4.07 0.58 -3.95
N PRO A 55 -4.54 1.81 -4.16
CA PRO A 55 -3.70 2.88 -4.73
C PRO A 55 -2.58 3.29 -3.77
N GLY A 56 -1.46 3.75 -4.33
CA GLY A 56 -0.39 4.41 -3.58
C GLY A 56 -0.45 5.93 -3.70
N ASN A 57 0.63 6.62 -3.37
CA ASN A 57 0.70 8.07 -3.52
C ASN A 57 0.91 8.50 -4.99
N HIS A 58 1.58 7.69 -5.82
CA HIS A 58 1.82 8.01 -7.23
C HIS A 58 0.53 8.05 -8.06
N GLU A 59 -0.47 7.25 -7.76
CA GLU A 59 -1.77 7.34 -8.41
C GLU A 59 -2.35 8.76 -8.31
N PHE A 60 -2.09 9.48 -7.21
CA PHE A 60 -2.61 10.85 -7.00
C PHE A 60 -1.67 11.96 -7.51
N TYR A 61 -0.53 11.64 -8.13
CA TYR A 61 0.37 12.65 -8.66
C TYR A 61 -0.31 13.45 -9.78
N HIS A 62 -0.34 14.78 -9.62
CA HIS A 62 -1.06 15.76 -10.46
C HIS A 62 -2.59 15.68 -10.35
N HIS A 63 -3.15 14.86 -9.46
CA HIS A 63 -4.57 14.68 -9.23
C HIS A 63 -4.99 15.16 -7.83
N ASP A 64 -6.31 15.20 -7.62
CA ASP A 64 -6.91 15.38 -6.30
C ASP A 64 -7.18 14.00 -5.69
N LEU A 65 -7.24 13.92 -4.36
CA LEU A 65 -7.57 12.66 -3.66
C LEU A 65 -8.95 12.09 -4.02
N THR A 66 -9.84 12.91 -4.61
CA THR A 66 -11.11 12.46 -5.17
C THR A 66 -10.97 11.50 -6.36
N LEU A 67 -9.76 11.36 -6.93
CA LEU A 67 -9.45 10.35 -7.95
C LEU A 67 -9.83 8.93 -7.51
N ILE A 68 -9.84 8.65 -6.21
CA ILE A 68 -10.25 7.34 -5.69
C ILE A 68 -11.66 6.95 -6.16
N GLU A 69 -12.59 7.90 -6.21
CA GLU A 69 -13.96 7.65 -6.66
C GLU A 69 -14.01 7.36 -8.18
N GLU A 70 -13.13 8.00 -8.95
CA GLU A 70 -13.01 7.75 -10.38
C GLU A 70 -12.39 6.36 -10.65
N LEU A 71 -11.33 5.99 -9.93
CA LEU A 71 -10.73 4.65 -9.98
C LEU A 71 -11.77 3.57 -9.70
N LYS A 72 -12.56 3.72 -8.62
CA LYS A 72 -13.65 2.79 -8.28
C LYS A 72 -14.74 2.72 -9.35
N ALA A 73 -15.13 3.87 -9.90
CA ALA A 73 -16.20 3.95 -10.89
C ALA A 73 -15.80 3.37 -12.26
N GLN A 74 -14.52 3.42 -12.62
CA GLN A 74 -14.00 2.89 -13.89
C GLN A 74 -13.45 1.45 -13.78
N ALA A 75 -13.32 0.91 -12.58
CA ALA A 75 -12.83 -0.45 -12.38
C ALA A 75 -13.80 -1.49 -12.97
N PRO A 76 -13.32 -2.44 -13.79
CA PRO A 76 -14.14 -3.56 -14.22
C PRO A 76 -14.46 -4.49 -13.04
N GLU A 77 -15.50 -5.32 -13.18
CA GLU A 77 -16.07 -6.12 -12.08
C GLU A 77 -15.03 -6.97 -11.32
N HIS A 78 -14.02 -7.48 -12.02
CA HIS A 78 -12.97 -8.31 -11.41
C HIS A 78 -11.84 -7.53 -10.72
N ILE A 79 -11.79 -6.19 -10.85
CA ILE A 79 -10.80 -5.34 -10.19
C ILE A 79 -11.47 -4.57 -9.04
N HIS A 80 -11.09 -4.91 -7.84
CA HIS A 80 -11.58 -4.29 -6.62
C HIS A 80 -10.60 -3.19 -6.18
N VAL A 81 -10.92 -1.93 -6.51
CA VAL A 81 -10.17 -0.77 -6.01
C VAL A 81 -10.61 -0.50 -4.58
N VAL A 82 -9.69 -0.62 -3.63
CA VAL A 82 -9.99 -0.59 -2.19
C VAL A 82 -9.17 0.48 -1.47
N ASN A 83 -9.86 1.31 -0.68
CA ASN A 83 -9.27 2.27 0.24
C ASN A 83 -10.23 2.48 1.41
N ASP A 84 -9.87 1.98 2.58
CA ASP A 84 -10.74 1.79 3.74
C ASP A 84 -11.99 0.97 3.36
N ASP A 85 -11.76 -0.09 2.56
CA ASP A 85 -12.79 -1.00 2.05
C ASP A 85 -12.42 -2.46 2.31
N ARG A 86 -13.47 -3.28 2.39
CA ARG A 86 -13.40 -4.74 2.53
C ARG A 86 -13.91 -5.43 1.27
N VAL A 87 -13.21 -6.50 0.88
CA VAL A 87 -13.65 -7.44 -0.16
C VAL A 87 -13.45 -8.86 0.35
N ASP A 88 -14.46 -9.71 0.18
CA ASP A 88 -14.39 -11.13 0.54
C ASP A 88 -14.40 -11.98 -0.73
N ILE A 89 -13.37 -12.81 -0.90
CA ILE A 89 -13.22 -13.70 -2.06
C ILE A 89 -12.83 -15.08 -1.56
N ASP A 90 -13.61 -16.11 -1.92
CA ASP A 90 -13.33 -17.52 -1.64
C ASP A 90 -12.93 -17.81 -0.17
N GLY A 91 -13.63 -17.18 0.77
CA GLY A 91 -13.39 -17.34 2.21
C GLY A 91 -12.19 -16.60 2.76
N VAL A 92 -11.57 -15.73 1.97
CA VAL A 92 -10.52 -14.80 2.43
C VAL A 92 -11.08 -13.38 2.46
N ARG A 93 -10.89 -12.68 3.58
CA ARG A 93 -11.24 -11.28 3.77
C ARG A 93 -10.04 -10.40 3.44
N PHE A 94 -10.18 -9.51 2.48
CA PHE A 94 -9.19 -8.49 2.13
C PHE A 94 -9.62 -7.15 2.72
N LEU A 95 -8.72 -6.52 3.48
CA LEU A 95 -8.90 -5.17 4.02
C LEU A 95 -7.85 -4.26 3.36
N GLY A 96 -8.30 -3.33 2.53
CA GLY A 96 -7.42 -2.47 1.74
C GLY A 96 -7.45 -1.01 2.19
N SER A 97 -6.29 -0.37 2.28
CA SER A 97 -6.15 1.05 2.61
C SER A 97 -4.85 1.63 2.05
N ILE A 98 -4.89 2.87 1.54
CA ILE A 98 -3.65 3.63 1.24
C ILE A 98 -2.85 3.81 2.52
N LEU A 99 -3.53 3.97 3.64
CA LEU A 99 -3.04 4.15 5.00
C LEU A 99 -2.43 5.54 5.26
N TRP A 100 -1.59 6.07 4.37
CA TRP A 100 -0.75 7.23 4.64
C TRP A 100 0.06 7.02 5.92
N THR A 101 0.54 8.10 6.59
CA THR A 101 1.29 7.99 7.84
C THR A 101 0.87 9.04 8.87
N ASP A 102 1.11 8.75 10.15
CA ASP A 102 0.91 9.70 11.26
C ASP A 102 2.13 10.56 11.54
N PHE A 103 3.28 10.27 10.92
CA PHE A 103 4.58 10.89 11.17
C PHE A 103 5.12 10.70 12.60
N ALA A 104 4.55 9.76 13.35
CA ALA A 104 4.90 9.52 14.76
C ALA A 104 5.79 8.28 14.96
N LEU A 105 6.39 7.70 13.92
CA LEU A 105 7.23 6.52 13.99
C LEU A 105 8.35 6.63 15.04
N PHE A 106 8.91 7.83 15.21
CA PHE A 106 9.95 8.14 16.21
C PHE A 106 9.39 8.77 17.50
N GLY A 107 8.06 8.70 17.68
CA GLY A 107 7.34 9.27 18.81
C GLY A 107 6.79 10.68 18.54
N GLU A 108 5.83 11.09 19.36
CA GLU A 108 5.10 12.36 19.21
C GLU A 108 6.02 13.60 19.29
N GLY A 109 7.15 13.50 20.02
CA GLY A 109 8.12 14.59 20.12
C GLY A 109 8.78 14.96 18.79
N GLU A 110 9.00 13.97 17.91
CA GLU A 110 9.65 14.16 16.62
C GLU A 110 8.67 14.45 15.48
N ARG A 111 7.38 14.21 15.69
CA ARG A 111 6.32 14.29 14.68
C ARG A 111 6.29 15.63 13.92
N PHE A 112 6.44 16.73 14.62
CA PHE A 112 6.46 18.05 14.00
C PHE A 112 7.64 18.21 13.03
N TYR A 113 8.81 17.73 13.41
CA TYR A 113 10.02 17.82 12.58
C TYR A 113 9.92 16.87 11.38
N ALA A 114 9.37 15.67 11.56
CA ALA A 114 9.10 14.74 10.48
C ALA A 114 8.12 15.32 9.44
N MET A 115 7.00 15.90 9.87
CA MET A 115 6.05 16.58 8.98
C MET A 115 6.69 17.76 8.23
N LYS A 116 7.54 18.54 8.88
CA LYS A 116 8.24 19.67 8.25
C LYS A 116 9.23 19.17 7.20
N THR A 117 9.94 18.09 7.51
CA THR A 117 10.89 17.44 6.58
C THR A 117 10.17 16.86 5.38
N ALA A 118 9.10 16.09 5.60
CA ALA A 118 8.27 15.53 4.55
C ALA A 118 7.70 16.60 3.63
N ARG A 119 7.12 17.68 4.18
CA ARG A 119 6.61 18.81 3.38
C ARG A 119 7.65 19.44 2.47
N LYS A 120 8.93 19.39 2.85
CA LYS A 120 10.03 19.98 2.07
C LYS A 120 10.54 19.04 0.98
N TRP A 121 10.57 17.74 1.25
CA TRP A 121 11.31 16.79 0.44
C TRP A 121 10.44 15.79 -0.33
N MET A 122 9.19 15.53 0.12
CA MET A 122 8.29 14.64 -0.60
C MET A 122 7.51 15.38 -1.68
N THR A 123 7.51 14.80 -2.86
CA THR A 123 6.79 15.28 -4.04
C THR A 123 5.29 15.37 -3.79
N ASP A 124 4.72 14.44 -3.00
CA ASP A 124 3.31 14.36 -2.62
C ASP A 124 2.73 15.71 -2.20
N PHE A 125 3.43 16.42 -1.30
CA PHE A 125 2.97 17.70 -0.75
C PHE A 125 3.17 18.88 -1.69
N SER A 126 3.72 18.63 -2.87
CA SER A 126 3.91 19.62 -3.93
C SER A 126 2.89 19.50 -5.04
N ILE A 127 2.52 18.27 -5.42
CA ILE A 127 1.75 17.98 -6.64
C ILE A 127 0.40 17.31 -6.39
N ILE A 128 0.19 16.61 -5.26
CA ILE A 128 -1.13 16.07 -4.90
C ILE A 128 -2.03 17.20 -4.40
N ARG A 129 -3.33 17.10 -4.69
CA ARG A 129 -4.35 18.01 -4.20
C ARG A 129 -5.33 17.30 -3.28
N ASN A 130 -5.95 18.06 -2.41
CA ASN A 130 -7.04 17.63 -1.55
C ASN A 130 -8.09 18.74 -1.54
N GLU A 131 -9.27 18.49 -2.09
CA GLU A 131 -10.34 19.47 -2.25
C GLU A 131 -9.88 20.76 -2.98
N GLY A 132 -9.09 20.59 -4.05
CA GLY A 132 -8.56 21.67 -4.88
C GLY A 132 -7.36 22.44 -4.32
N ARG A 133 -6.99 22.24 -3.06
CA ARG A 133 -5.78 22.81 -2.45
C ARG A 133 -4.64 21.80 -2.41
N LYS A 134 -3.41 22.26 -2.12
CA LYS A 134 -2.29 21.33 -1.93
C LYS A 134 -2.56 20.40 -0.76
N PHE A 135 -2.28 19.12 -0.98
CA PHE A 135 -2.22 18.10 0.07
C PHE A 135 -1.12 18.44 1.09
N THR A 136 -1.33 18.12 2.35
CA THR A 136 -0.39 18.47 3.43
C THR A 136 -0.10 17.28 4.34
N PRO A 137 1.05 17.26 5.06
CA PRO A 137 1.32 16.22 6.05
C PRO A 137 0.24 16.10 7.15
N ARG A 138 -0.47 17.20 7.46
CA ARG A 138 -1.60 17.15 8.40
C ARG A 138 -2.81 16.42 7.80
N ASP A 139 -3.03 16.55 6.50
CA ASP A 139 -4.09 15.80 5.82
C ASP A 139 -3.74 14.32 5.80
N ALA A 140 -2.49 13.96 5.47
CA ALA A 140 -2.02 12.58 5.51
C ALA A 140 -2.20 11.95 6.91
N ALA A 141 -1.79 12.65 7.96
CA ALA A 141 -1.95 12.17 9.33
C ALA A 141 -3.42 12.03 9.76
N ARG A 142 -4.32 12.88 9.26
CA ARG A 142 -5.76 12.77 9.52
C ARG A 142 -6.35 11.55 8.80
N LEU A 143 -5.97 11.34 7.54
CA LEU A 143 -6.38 10.16 6.77
C LEU A 143 -5.86 8.89 7.42
N HIS A 144 -4.58 8.85 7.80
CA HIS A 144 -4.01 7.72 8.53
C HIS A 144 -4.80 7.37 9.79
N THR A 145 -5.20 8.38 10.59
CA THR A 145 -6.00 8.13 11.79
C THR A 145 -7.32 7.45 11.45
N ALA A 146 -8.02 7.92 10.41
CA ALA A 146 -9.29 7.33 9.98
C ALA A 146 -9.09 5.89 9.47
N SER A 147 -8.08 5.65 8.64
CA SER A 147 -7.74 4.33 8.10
C SER A 147 -7.33 3.33 9.19
N ARG A 148 -6.49 3.76 10.13
CA ARG A 148 -6.11 2.96 11.29
C ARG A 148 -7.31 2.55 12.15
N ASP A 149 -8.20 3.50 12.45
CA ASP A 149 -9.37 3.25 13.28
C ASP A 149 -10.37 2.33 12.55
N TRP A 150 -10.49 2.47 11.22
CA TRP A 150 -11.27 1.57 10.37
C TRP A 150 -10.66 0.15 10.37
N LEU A 151 -9.34 0.00 10.14
CA LEU A 151 -8.66 -1.29 10.19
C LEU A 151 -8.84 -1.98 11.55
N ALA A 152 -8.69 -1.22 12.65
CA ALA A 152 -8.89 -1.75 13.99
C ALA A 152 -10.32 -2.28 14.20
N ALA A 153 -11.34 -1.56 13.70
CA ALA A 153 -12.72 -1.99 13.78
C ALA A 153 -12.97 -3.26 12.95
N MET A 154 -12.45 -3.32 11.71
CA MET A 154 -12.61 -4.47 10.83
C MET A 154 -11.90 -5.72 11.34
N LEU A 155 -10.70 -5.58 11.92
CA LEU A 155 -9.96 -6.68 12.52
C LEU A 155 -10.62 -7.21 13.80
N ALA A 156 -11.33 -6.35 14.53
CA ALA A 156 -12.11 -6.75 15.70
C ALA A 156 -13.40 -7.52 15.35
N GLU A 157 -13.87 -7.43 14.08
CA GLU A 157 -15.04 -8.20 13.64
C GLU A 157 -14.68 -9.68 13.48
N PRO A 158 -15.43 -10.61 14.10
CA PRO A 158 -15.24 -12.04 13.90
C PRO A 158 -15.37 -12.41 12.41
N PHE A 159 -14.45 -13.23 11.93
CA PHE A 159 -14.48 -13.72 10.56
C PHE A 159 -14.04 -15.19 10.54
N ASP A 160 -14.86 -16.03 9.90
CA ASP A 160 -14.56 -17.47 9.75
C ASP A 160 -13.75 -17.68 8.44
N GLY A 161 -12.45 -17.38 8.51
CA GLY A 161 -11.54 -17.46 7.38
C GLY A 161 -10.24 -16.69 7.66
N LYS A 162 -9.40 -16.56 6.63
CA LYS A 162 -8.17 -15.80 6.72
C LYS A 162 -8.43 -14.32 6.40
N THR A 163 -7.74 -13.43 7.09
CA THR A 163 -7.73 -12.00 6.76
C THR A 163 -6.37 -11.62 6.19
N VAL A 164 -6.41 -10.90 5.07
CA VAL A 164 -5.25 -10.28 4.43
C VAL A 164 -5.45 -8.76 4.50
N VAL A 165 -4.49 -8.06 5.08
CA VAL A 165 -4.44 -6.60 5.04
C VAL A 165 -3.51 -6.18 3.92
N VAL A 166 -3.95 -5.23 3.11
CA VAL A 166 -3.17 -4.64 2.02
C VAL A 166 -3.10 -3.14 2.24
N THR A 167 -1.89 -2.61 2.43
CA THR A 167 -1.70 -1.16 2.54
C THR A 167 -0.63 -0.68 1.57
N HIS A 168 -0.64 0.61 1.21
CA HIS A 168 0.49 1.14 0.47
C HIS A 168 1.63 1.50 1.42
N HIS A 169 1.38 2.32 2.44
CA HIS A 169 2.41 2.67 3.43
C HIS A 169 2.69 1.53 4.42
N ALA A 170 3.92 1.47 4.92
CA ALA A 170 4.37 0.40 5.79
C ALA A 170 3.78 0.45 7.21
N PRO A 171 3.38 -0.70 7.80
CA PRO A 171 2.75 -0.76 9.10
C PRO A 171 3.71 -0.86 10.28
N SER A 172 5.02 -0.97 10.04
CA SER A 172 6.01 -1.21 11.08
C SER A 172 7.37 -0.62 10.75
N SER A 173 8.12 -0.22 11.77
CA SER A 173 9.52 0.18 11.64
C SER A 173 10.44 -0.96 11.19
N GLN A 174 10.01 -2.22 11.25
CA GLN A 174 10.78 -3.36 10.75
C GLN A 174 10.88 -3.37 9.21
N SER A 175 9.99 -2.63 8.51
CA SER A 175 10.11 -2.36 7.07
C SER A 175 11.00 -1.15 6.75
N VAL A 176 11.79 -0.66 7.70
CA VAL A 176 12.72 0.44 7.47
C VAL A 176 14.14 -0.08 7.40
N HIS A 177 14.81 0.17 6.25
CA HIS A 177 16.22 -0.22 6.13
C HIS A 177 17.10 0.51 7.18
N PRO A 178 18.05 -0.16 7.85
CA PRO A 178 18.86 0.42 8.93
C PRO A 178 19.55 1.75 8.58
N ARG A 179 19.89 1.98 7.31
CA ARG A 179 20.48 3.26 6.84
C ARG A 179 19.57 4.47 7.05
N TYR A 180 18.23 4.26 7.14
CA TYR A 180 17.23 5.31 7.31
C TYR A 180 16.62 5.33 8.72
N ALA A 181 17.09 4.46 9.63
CA ALA A 181 16.50 4.30 10.98
C ALA A 181 16.46 5.59 11.82
N ASN A 182 17.25 6.61 11.46
CA ASN A 182 17.29 7.90 12.15
C ASN A 182 17.00 9.10 11.21
N ASP A 183 16.56 8.85 9.99
CA ASP A 183 16.20 9.92 9.05
C ASP A 183 14.82 10.49 9.39
N LEU A 184 14.73 11.80 9.56
CA LEU A 184 13.47 12.50 9.86
C LEU A 184 12.43 12.40 8.72
N LEU A 185 12.81 11.92 7.54
CA LEU A 185 11.89 11.65 6.45
C LEU A 185 11.21 10.28 6.62
N THR A 186 11.84 9.31 7.27
CA THR A 186 11.34 7.95 7.45
C THR A 186 9.91 7.86 7.99
N PRO A 187 9.47 8.70 8.96
CA PRO A 187 8.08 8.67 9.43
C PRO A 187 7.03 9.07 8.38
N ALA A 188 7.44 9.50 7.18
CA ALA A 188 6.53 9.67 6.04
C ALA A 188 6.30 8.39 5.25
N PHE A 189 7.03 7.31 5.53
CA PHE A 189 6.96 6.02 4.82
C PHE A 189 6.32 4.92 5.65
N ALA A 190 6.46 4.98 6.97
CA ALA A 190 5.99 3.94 7.88
C ALA A 190 5.35 4.54 9.14
N SER A 191 4.38 3.81 9.68
CA SER A 191 3.77 4.05 11.00
C SER A 191 3.87 2.79 11.86
N ASN A 192 3.61 2.89 13.16
CA ASN A 192 3.60 1.72 14.03
C ASN A 192 2.16 1.24 14.27
N LEU A 193 1.80 0.17 13.59
CA LEU A 193 0.51 -0.52 13.69
C LEU A 193 0.64 -1.97 14.19
N GLU A 194 1.78 -2.30 14.82
CA GLU A 194 2.04 -3.65 15.32
C GLU A 194 1.00 -4.11 16.34
N ASN A 195 0.33 -3.17 17.03
CA ASN A 195 -0.77 -3.44 17.94
C ASN A 195 -2.07 -3.94 17.26
N LEU A 196 -2.15 -3.86 15.93
CA LEU A 196 -3.24 -4.43 15.13
C LEU A 196 -2.93 -5.85 14.65
N MET A 197 -1.76 -6.37 14.96
CA MET A 197 -1.29 -7.70 14.59
C MET A 197 -1.36 -8.62 15.82
N ASP A 198 -1.98 -9.78 15.67
CA ASP A 198 -2.01 -10.82 16.69
C ASP A 198 -1.93 -12.21 16.06
N ARG A 199 -1.99 -13.27 16.90
CA ARG A 199 -1.80 -14.66 16.45
C ARG A 199 -2.86 -15.15 15.46
N ASP A 200 -4.03 -14.55 15.50
CA ASP A 200 -5.18 -15.06 14.77
C ASP A 200 -5.46 -14.18 13.52
N GLN A 201 -5.19 -12.86 13.60
CA GLN A 201 -5.47 -11.93 12.50
C GLN A 201 -4.59 -10.66 12.52
N PRO A 202 -4.23 -10.11 11.34
CA PRO A 202 -4.36 -10.74 10.02
C PRO A 202 -3.34 -11.86 9.81
N ALA A 203 -3.62 -12.81 8.92
CA ALA A 203 -2.64 -13.84 8.56
C ALA A 203 -1.48 -13.27 7.72
N LEU A 204 -1.79 -12.26 6.90
CA LEU A 204 -0.85 -11.59 6.02
C LEU A 204 -1.11 -10.08 6.03
N TRP A 205 -0.03 -9.29 6.10
CA TRP A 205 -0.03 -7.86 5.81
C TRP A 205 0.92 -7.58 4.65
N PHE A 206 0.38 -7.23 3.49
CA PHE A 206 1.17 -6.87 2.33
C PHE A 206 1.18 -5.36 2.14
N HIS A 207 2.36 -4.77 1.91
CA HIS A 207 2.50 -3.32 1.74
C HIS A 207 3.51 -2.94 0.65
N GLY A 208 3.55 -1.66 0.27
CA GLY A 208 4.46 -1.05 -0.69
C GLY A 208 5.31 0.09 -0.10
N HIS A 209 5.58 1.08 -0.95
CA HIS A 209 6.19 2.39 -0.66
C HIS A 209 7.68 2.38 -0.26
N MET A 210 8.22 1.28 0.24
CA MET A 210 9.56 1.25 0.83
C MET A 210 10.69 1.09 -0.19
N HIS A 211 10.39 0.59 -1.41
CA HIS A 211 11.34 0.27 -2.48
C HIS A 211 12.45 -0.72 -2.10
N GLU A 212 12.28 -1.45 -1.01
CA GLU A 212 13.12 -2.54 -0.55
C GLU A 212 12.24 -3.73 -0.17
N SER A 213 12.70 -4.96 -0.42
CA SER A 213 11.93 -6.17 -0.14
C SER A 213 11.98 -6.52 1.34
N TYR A 214 10.83 -6.90 1.89
CA TYR A 214 10.69 -7.35 3.29
C TYR A 214 9.82 -8.61 3.37
N ASP A 215 10.20 -9.52 4.27
CA ASP A 215 9.43 -10.72 4.63
C ASP A 215 9.78 -11.09 6.06
N TYR A 216 8.90 -10.78 7.00
CA TYR A 216 9.10 -11.02 8.42
C TYR A 216 7.76 -11.29 9.12
N GLU A 217 7.82 -11.67 10.39
CA GLU A 217 6.63 -11.98 11.19
C GLU A 217 6.54 -11.12 12.46
N ILE A 218 5.34 -10.61 12.75
CA ILE A 218 5.01 -9.92 13.99
C ILE A 218 3.78 -10.59 14.61
N TYR A 219 3.91 -11.14 15.80
CA TYR A 219 2.83 -11.77 16.57
C TYR A 219 1.99 -12.79 15.78
N GLY A 220 2.58 -13.48 14.80
CA GLY A 220 1.92 -14.46 13.94
C GLY A 220 1.39 -13.88 12.62
N THR A 221 1.39 -12.58 12.44
CA THR A 221 1.12 -11.92 11.15
C THR A 221 2.38 -11.90 10.30
N ARG A 222 2.36 -12.48 9.11
CA ARG A 222 3.44 -12.33 8.13
C ARG A 222 3.32 -10.97 7.44
N VAL A 223 4.38 -10.16 7.47
CA VAL A 223 4.45 -8.85 6.81
C VAL A 223 5.38 -8.93 5.61
N VAL A 224 4.89 -8.53 4.44
CA VAL A 224 5.62 -8.69 3.17
C VAL A 224 5.57 -7.40 2.35
N CYS A 225 6.69 -7.09 1.67
CA CYS A 225 6.81 -6.02 0.68
C CYS A 225 7.66 -6.53 -0.50
N ASN A 226 7.17 -6.34 -1.74
CA ASN A 226 7.81 -6.83 -2.97
C ASN A 226 7.85 -5.76 -4.06
N PRO A 227 8.52 -4.62 -3.83
CA PRO A 227 8.52 -3.50 -4.76
C PRO A 227 9.44 -3.73 -5.95
N ARG A 228 9.02 -3.29 -7.15
CA ARG A 228 9.89 -3.23 -8.33
C ARG A 228 10.88 -2.07 -8.23
N GLY A 229 10.41 -0.89 -7.81
CA GLY A 229 11.18 0.35 -7.75
C GLY A 229 11.20 1.10 -9.10
N TYR A 230 11.98 2.17 -9.16
CA TYR A 230 12.04 3.07 -10.31
C TYR A 230 12.92 2.53 -11.44
N ALA A 231 12.31 2.03 -12.50
CA ALA A 231 13.02 1.61 -13.69
C ALA A 231 13.41 2.83 -14.56
N PRO A 232 14.53 2.79 -15.29
CA PRO A 232 15.56 1.77 -15.20
C PRO A 232 16.62 2.04 -14.11
N ASP A 233 16.57 3.23 -13.46
CA ASP A 233 17.71 3.78 -12.71
C ASP A 233 17.81 3.29 -11.27
N ALA A 234 16.70 2.90 -10.63
CA ALA A 234 16.66 2.49 -9.23
C ALA A 234 15.71 1.29 -9.00
N LEU A 235 15.98 0.21 -9.74
CA LEU A 235 15.27 -1.06 -9.54
C LEU A 235 15.70 -1.72 -8.22
N ASN A 236 14.74 -2.35 -7.56
CA ASN A 236 15.01 -3.21 -6.42
C ASN A 236 15.59 -4.56 -6.88
N PRO A 237 16.84 -4.92 -6.53
CA PRO A 237 17.45 -6.17 -6.97
C PRO A 237 16.79 -7.43 -6.40
N ASP A 238 16.02 -7.28 -5.31
CA ASP A 238 15.34 -8.39 -4.65
C ASP A 238 13.85 -8.50 -5.08
N PHE A 239 13.41 -7.71 -6.07
CA PHE A 239 12.07 -7.81 -6.64
C PHE A 239 11.83 -9.19 -7.25
N ARG A 240 10.75 -9.82 -6.86
CA ARG A 240 10.32 -11.14 -7.34
C ARG A 240 9.03 -11.00 -8.16
N PRO A 241 9.13 -10.91 -9.49
CA PRO A 241 7.96 -10.69 -10.36
C PRO A 241 6.97 -11.85 -10.35
N ASP A 242 7.40 -13.03 -9.91
CA ASP A 242 6.66 -14.29 -9.85
C ASP A 242 6.27 -14.70 -8.42
N TRP A 243 6.30 -13.77 -7.45
CA TRP A 243 6.07 -14.14 -6.05
C TRP A 243 4.60 -14.45 -5.78
N VAL A 244 4.33 -15.68 -5.39
CA VAL A 244 3.03 -16.16 -4.93
C VAL A 244 3.10 -16.47 -3.45
N LEU A 245 2.12 -15.95 -2.70
CA LEU A 245 1.91 -16.27 -1.29
C LEU A 245 0.66 -17.15 -1.14
N GLU A 246 0.70 -18.07 -0.20
CA GLU A 246 -0.47 -18.88 0.18
C GLU A 246 -1.04 -18.40 1.51
N VAL A 247 -2.35 -18.20 1.56
CA VAL A 247 -3.13 -17.83 2.75
C VAL A 247 -4.27 -18.79 2.99
#